data_38bd72917433621a2696096622d6881b
#
_entry.id   38bd72917433621a2696096622d6881b
#
_cell.length_a   1.000
_cell.length_b   1.000
_cell.length_c   1.000
_cell.angle_alpha   90.00
_cell.angle_beta   90.00
_cell.angle_gamma   90.00
#
_symmetry.space_group_name_H-M   'P 1'
#
loop_
_entity.id
_entity.type
_entity.pdbx_description
1 polymer ?
#
loop_
_entity_poly.entity_id
_entity_poly.type
_entity_poly.pdbx_seq_one_letter_code
_entity_poly.pdbx_strand_id
1 'polypeptide(L)'
;MKKLLSTIILLCSTAGANADIYYCEDTMGVSIDRFDFEALNDDNDNFIAHNWLIDTDKGWRRADSSYFGGVCEVRKGYTVCRERNIVFGEATFAIHPDGSNFTLVYLDYGLDVLAFVGTCTKA
;
A
#
# COMPACT_ATOMS: atom_id res chain seq x y z
N MET A 1 -28.30 46.04 -25.09
CA MET A 1 -27.50 45.60 -24.76
C MET A 1 -27.28 44.32 -24.46
N LYS A 2 -26.28 43.74 -24.63
CA LYS A 2 -26.00 42.50 -24.51
C LYS A 2 -25.47 42.13 -23.33
N LYS A 3 -25.89 41.20 -22.68
CA LYS A 3 -25.37 40.66 -21.59
C LYS A 3 -24.58 39.58 -21.92
N LEU A 4 -23.39 39.60 -21.74
CA LEU A 4 -22.55 38.56 -21.78
C LEU A 4 -22.71 37.75 -20.62
N LEU A 5 -23.42 36.75 -20.69
CA LEU A 5 -23.37 35.71 -19.77
C LEU A 5 -22.10 35.04 -19.94
N SER A 6 -21.15 35.44 -19.24
CA SER A 6 -20.07 34.61 -18.95
C SER A 6 -20.56 33.42 -18.24
N THR A 7 -20.84 32.45 -18.93
CA THR A 7 -20.96 31.18 -18.35
C THR A 7 -19.59 30.80 -17.90
N ILE A 8 -19.30 31.08 -16.69
CA ILE A 8 -18.23 30.47 -16.04
C ILE A 8 -18.62 29.05 -15.92
N ILE A 9 -18.19 28.30 -16.87
CA ILE A 9 -18.14 26.90 -16.66
C ILE A 9 -17.11 26.72 -15.61
N LEU A 10 -17.57 26.65 -14.43
CA LEU A 10 -16.80 26.08 -13.40
C LEU A 10 -16.64 24.66 -13.81
N LEU A 11 -15.64 24.42 -14.55
CA LEU A 11 -15.07 23.16 -14.56
C LEU A 11 -14.60 22.94 -13.16
N CYS A 12 -15.46 22.50 -12.35
CA CYS A 12 -15.03 21.62 -11.33
C CYS A 12 -14.40 20.46 -12.03
N SER A 13 -13.26 20.65 -12.51
CA SER A 13 -12.42 19.57 -12.57
C SER A 13 -12.32 19.16 -11.11
N THR A 14 -13.14 18.30 -10.76
CA THR A 14 -12.73 17.30 -9.86
C THR A 14 -11.58 16.65 -10.58
N ALA A 15 -10.56 17.35 -10.73
CA ALA A 15 -9.29 16.77 -10.78
C ALA A 15 -9.26 16.04 -9.47
N GLY A 16 -10.34 15.38 -9.28
CA GLY A 16 -10.51 14.42 -8.33
C GLY A 16 -9.29 13.64 -8.46
N ALA A 17 -8.64 13.62 -7.48
CA ALA A 17 -7.69 12.70 -7.21
C ALA A 17 -8.11 11.41 -7.86
N ASN A 18 -7.68 11.23 -9.09
CA ASN A 18 -7.71 9.89 -9.62
C ASN A 18 -6.85 9.10 -8.66
N ALA A 19 -7.44 8.10 -8.07
CA ALA A 19 -6.68 7.20 -7.24
C ALA A 19 -5.49 6.69 -8.02
N ASP A 20 -4.34 6.76 -7.41
CA ASP A 20 -3.18 6.07 -7.95
C ASP A 20 -3.30 4.59 -7.62
N ILE A 21 -3.02 3.77 -8.60
CA ILE A 21 -3.06 2.33 -8.44
C ILE A 21 -1.67 1.76 -8.66
N TYR A 22 -1.22 0.96 -7.70
CA TYR A 22 0.07 0.30 -7.76
C TYR A 22 -0.11 -1.21 -7.67
N TYR A 23 0.66 -1.93 -8.44
CA TYR A 23 0.81 -3.37 -8.34
C TYR A 23 2.18 -3.65 -7.76
N CYS A 24 2.23 -4.30 -6.64
CA CYS A 24 3.48 -4.54 -5.92
C CYS A 24 3.69 -6.03 -5.66
N GLU A 25 4.94 -6.44 -5.63
CA GLU A 25 5.32 -7.82 -5.38
C GLU A 25 6.48 -7.88 -4.40
N ASP A 26 6.36 -8.74 -3.38
CA ASP A 26 7.43 -8.97 -2.42
C ASP A 26 8.64 -9.60 -3.12
N THR A 27 9.83 -9.12 -2.78
CA THR A 27 11.08 -9.74 -3.24
C THR A 27 11.80 -10.45 -2.11
N MET A 28 11.66 -9.97 -0.89
CA MET A 28 12.21 -10.60 0.30
C MET A 28 11.52 -10.10 1.55
N GLY A 29 11.72 -10.78 2.63
CA GLY A 29 11.19 -10.37 3.91
C GLY A 29 11.91 -11.02 5.07
N VAL A 30 11.44 -10.72 6.27
CA VAL A 30 11.91 -11.33 7.50
C VAL A 30 10.72 -11.56 8.41
N SER A 31 10.73 -12.71 9.07
CA SER A 31 9.77 -13.03 10.10
C SER A 31 10.52 -13.08 11.43
N ILE A 32 10.05 -12.35 12.42
CA ILE A 32 10.65 -12.30 13.75
C ILE A 32 9.57 -12.67 14.75
N ASP A 33 9.80 -13.75 15.49
CA ASP A 33 8.99 -14.05 16.65
C ASP A 33 9.81 -13.76 17.91
N ARG A 34 9.23 -13.99 19.06
CA ARG A 34 9.90 -13.66 20.33
C ARG A 34 11.13 -14.53 20.63
N PHE A 35 11.40 -15.55 19.84
CA PHE A 35 12.52 -16.49 20.08
C PHE A 35 13.52 -16.53 18.94
N ASP A 36 13.13 -16.17 17.72
CA ASP A 36 13.95 -16.41 16.55
C ASP A 36 13.57 -15.45 15.41
N PHE A 37 14.38 -15.44 14.38
CA PHE A 37 14.05 -14.75 13.16
C PHE A 37 14.34 -15.64 11.96
N GLU A 38 13.59 -15.44 10.89
CA GLU A 38 13.76 -16.20 9.66
C GLU A 38 13.78 -15.25 8.47
N ALA A 39 14.80 -15.36 7.63
CA ALA A 39 14.85 -14.64 6.37
C ALA A 39 13.92 -15.32 5.35
N LEU A 40 13.13 -14.51 4.64
CA LEU A 40 12.20 -14.97 3.64
C LEU A 40 12.69 -14.44 2.28
N ASN A 41 13.21 -15.33 1.45
CA ASN A 41 13.75 -14.98 0.15
C ASN A 41 13.66 -16.19 -0.79
N ASP A 42 14.08 -16.01 -2.04
CA ASP A 42 14.01 -17.05 -3.06
C ASP A 42 14.80 -18.32 -2.70
N ASP A 43 15.77 -18.22 -1.80
CA ASP A 43 16.55 -19.36 -1.35
C ASP A 43 15.85 -20.15 -0.25
N ASN A 44 14.71 -19.66 0.21
CA ASN A 44 13.93 -20.30 1.26
C ASN A 44 12.68 -20.94 0.64
N ASP A 45 12.59 -22.26 0.72
CA ASP A 45 11.46 -23.01 0.15
C ASP A 45 10.10 -22.62 0.71
N ASN A 46 10.07 -21.93 1.85
CA ASN A 46 8.84 -21.48 2.48
C ASN A 46 8.44 -20.05 2.06
N PHE A 47 9.28 -19.38 1.29
CA PHE A 47 8.95 -18.04 0.84
C PHE A 47 8.01 -18.09 -0.35
N ILE A 48 6.87 -17.47 -0.18
CA ILE A 48 5.91 -17.26 -1.26
C ILE A 48 5.72 -15.77 -1.41
N ALA A 49 6.13 -15.24 -2.54
CA ALA A 49 5.95 -13.82 -2.82
C ALA A 49 4.47 -13.48 -2.87
N HIS A 50 4.08 -12.41 -2.20
CA HIS A 50 2.73 -11.90 -2.27
C HIS A 50 2.65 -10.81 -3.32
N ASN A 51 1.51 -10.75 -3.98
CA ASN A 51 1.16 -9.67 -4.88
C ASN A 51 0.14 -8.78 -4.19
N TRP A 52 0.39 -7.48 -4.25
CA TRP A 52 -0.41 -6.47 -3.58
C TRP A 52 -1.01 -5.51 -4.59
N LEU A 53 -2.23 -5.09 -4.34
CA LEU A 53 -2.89 -4.04 -5.08
C LEU A 53 -3.12 -2.88 -4.13
N ILE A 54 -2.59 -1.73 -4.45
CA ILE A 54 -2.75 -0.53 -3.65
C ILE A 54 -3.56 0.48 -4.45
N ASP A 55 -4.66 0.91 -3.87
CA ASP A 55 -5.52 1.95 -4.42
C ASP A 55 -5.53 3.08 -3.40
N THR A 56 -5.04 4.26 -3.76
CA THR A 56 -4.87 5.33 -2.80
C THR A 56 -6.20 5.85 -2.25
N ASP A 57 -7.32 5.55 -2.91
CA ASP A 57 -8.65 5.89 -2.41
C ASP A 57 -9.27 4.79 -1.56
N LYS A 58 -9.06 3.54 -1.94
CA LYS A 58 -9.75 2.41 -1.32
C LYS A 58 -8.92 1.69 -0.27
N GLY A 59 -7.62 1.90 -0.27
CA GLY A 59 -6.70 1.17 0.59
C GLY A 59 -5.92 0.12 -0.18
N TRP A 60 -5.54 -0.94 0.49
CA TRP A 60 -4.67 -1.96 -0.07
C TRP A 60 -5.20 -3.35 0.23
N ARG A 61 -4.82 -4.29 -0.61
CA ARG A 61 -5.23 -5.69 -0.47
C ARG A 61 -4.21 -6.62 -1.13
N ARG A 62 -4.26 -7.88 -0.75
CA ARG A 62 -3.59 -8.90 -1.55
C ARG A 62 -4.36 -9.07 -2.85
N ALA A 63 -3.64 -9.35 -3.93
CA ALA A 63 -4.25 -9.48 -5.24
C ALA A 63 -5.29 -10.62 -5.31
N ASP A 64 -5.13 -11.64 -4.44
CA ASP A 64 -6.04 -12.77 -4.35
C ASP A 64 -7.23 -12.55 -3.40
N SER A 65 -7.33 -11.37 -2.82
CA SER A 65 -8.41 -11.00 -1.88
C SER A 65 -9.28 -9.90 -2.47
N SER A 66 -10.55 -9.92 -2.19
CA SER A 66 -11.46 -8.84 -2.58
C SER A 66 -11.58 -7.74 -1.52
N TYR A 67 -10.98 -7.95 -0.34
CA TYR A 67 -11.09 -7.01 0.77
C TYR A 67 -9.97 -5.98 0.72
N PHE A 68 -10.35 -4.70 0.59
CA PHE A 68 -9.41 -3.61 0.76
C PHE A 68 -9.37 -3.23 2.23
N GLY A 69 -8.18 -3.12 2.76
CA GLY A 69 -7.96 -2.67 4.13
C GLY A 69 -7.23 -1.35 4.17
N GLY A 70 -7.33 -0.70 5.31
CA GLY A 70 -6.53 0.46 5.61
C GLY A 70 -6.92 1.73 4.88
N VAL A 71 -6.14 2.74 5.16
CA VAL A 71 -6.29 4.08 4.61
C VAL A 71 -4.93 4.52 4.09
N CYS A 72 -4.91 5.10 2.92
CA CYS A 72 -3.69 5.60 2.29
C CYS A 72 -3.63 7.13 2.33
N GLU A 73 -2.43 7.65 2.52
CA GLU A 73 -2.16 9.08 2.47
C GLU A 73 -0.78 9.30 1.85
N VAL A 74 -0.55 10.49 1.33
CA VAL A 74 0.77 10.85 0.80
C VAL A 74 1.49 11.72 1.82
N ARG A 75 2.68 11.28 2.22
CA ARG A 75 3.53 12.02 3.15
C ARG A 75 4.91 12.20 2.54
N LYS A 76 5.29 13.43 2.30
CA LYS A 76 6.61 13.75 1.72
C LYS A 76 6.91 12.96 0.45
N GLY A 77 5.88 12.74 -0.36
CA GLY A 77 6.00 11.97 -1.60
C GLY A 77 5.83 10.47 -1.44
N TYR A 78 5.91 9.92 -0.23
CA TYR A 78 5.64 8.51 0.03
C TYR A 78 4.14 8.27 0.06
N THR A 79 3.69 7.20 -0.57
CA THR A 79 2.33 6.72 -0.38
C THR A 79 2.35 5.75 0.79
N VAL A 80 1.67 6.11 1.87
CA VAL A 80 1.65 5.32 3.10
C VAL A 80 0.24 4.84 3.37
N CYS A 81 0.08 3.54 3.44
CA CYS A 81 -1.20 2.90 3.75
C CYS A 81 -1.08 2.17 5.08
N ARG A 82 -2.03 2.38 5.95
CA ARG A 82 -2.03 1.77 7.28
C ARG A 82 -3.32 1.05 7.53
N GLU A 83 -3.20 -0.09 8.14
CA GLU A 83 -4.34 -0.85 8.61
C GLU A 83 -4.11 -1.24 10.05
N ARG A 84 -5.13 -1.04 10.87
CA ARG A 84 -5.12 -1.48 12.25
C ARG A 84 -6.32 -2.39 12.48
N ASN A 85 -6.01 -3.61 12.85
CA ASN A 85 -7.03 -4.55 13.29
C ASN A 85 -6.85 -4.77 14.79
N ILE A 86 -7.84 -4.41 15.58
CA ILE A 86 -7.76 -4.47 17.04
C ILE A 86 -7.44 -5.89 17.53
N VAL A 87 -7.86 -6.89 16.78
CA VAL A 87 -7.71 -8.30 17.19
C VAL A 87 -6.38 -8.88 16.75
N PHE A 88 -5.93 -8.55 15.53
CA PHE A 88 -4.81 -9.25 14.93
C PHE A 88 -3.52 -8.45 14.89
N GLY A 89 -3.56 -7.16 14.70
CA GLY A 89 -2.34 -6.38 14.62
C GLY A 89 -2.44 -5.10 13.81
N GLU A 90 -1.28 -4.59 13.45
CA GLU A 90 -1.14 -3.36 12.67
C GLU A 90 -0.21 -3.59 11.49
N ALA A 91 -0.53 -2.97 10.37
CA ALA A 91 0.30 -3.05 9.18
C ALA A 91 0.50 -1.66 8.58
N THR A 92 1.70 -1.40 8.09
CA THR A 92 2.04 -0.18 7.37
C THR A 92 2.72 -0.56 6.06
N PHE A 93 2.15 -0.08 4.98
CA PHE A 93 2.66 -0.26 3.63
C PHE A 93 3.13 1.10 3.12
N ALA A 94 4.37 1.22 2.71
CA ALA A 94 4.94 2.48 2.25
C ALA A 94 5.57 2.31 0.87
N ILE A 95 5.10 3.09 -0.10
CA ILE A 95 5.67 3.13 -1.44
C ILE A 95 6.56 4.37 -1.55
N HIS A 96 7.78 4.18 -2.02
CA HIS A 96 8.75 5.26 -2.21
C HIS A 96 8.26 6.28 -3.23
N PRO A 97 8.74 7.52 -3.17
CA PRO A 97 8.23 8.60 -4.04
C PRO A 97 8.32 8.33 -5.54
N ASP A 98 9.28 7.52 -5.97
CA ASP A 98 9.41 7.17 -7.38
C ASP A 98 8.41 6.08 -7.82
N GLY A 99 7.68 5.49 -6.86
CA GLY A 99 6.68 4.47 -7.15
C GLY A 99 7.22 3.09 -7.46
N SER A 100 8.52 2.87 -7.37
CA SER A 100 9.15 1.63 -7.81
C SER A 100 9.40 0.60 -6.71
N ASN A 101 9.46 1.02 -5.46
CA ASN A 101 9.77 0.13 -4.34
C ASN A 101 8.82 0.36 -3.18
N PHE A 102 8.62 -0.67 -2.39
CA PHE A 102 7.82 -0.57 -1.18
C PHE A 102 8.46 -1.27 0.00
N THR A 103 7.98 -0.91 1.17
CA THR A 103 8.25 -1.60 2.42
C THR A 103 6.91 -1.88 3.11
N LEU A 104 6.72 -3.07 3.60
CA LEU A 104 5.57 -3.46 4.40
C LEU A 104 6.06 -3.97 5.74
N VAL A 105 5.52 -3.43 6.82
CA VAL A 105 5.77 -3.93 8.16
C VAL A 105 4.43 -4.33 8.79
N TYR A 106 4.37 -5.54 9.27
CA TYR A 106 3.21 -6.09 9.94
C TYR A 106 3.59 -6.47 11.38
N LEU A 107 2.87 -5.91 12.32
CA LEU A 107 3.01 -6.23 13.72
C LEU A 107 1.81 -7.04 14.17
N ASP A 108 2.05 -8.31 14.47
CA ASP A 108 1.03 -9.19 15.00
C ASP A 108 1.02 -9.07 16.52
N TYR A 109 -0.15 -8.91 17.10
CA TYR A 109 -0.27 -8.83 18.56
C TYR A 109 0.09 -10.13 19.27
N GLY A 110 0.24 -11.24 18.55
CA GLY A 110 0.84 -12.46 19.04
C GLY A 110 2.35 -12.41 19.22
N LEU A 111 2.96 -11.23 19.10
CA LEU A 111 4.39 -10.95 19.25
C LEU A 111 5.26 -11.36 18.06
N ASP A 112 4.67 -11.44 16.89
CA ASP A 112 5.40 -11.66 15.66
C ASP A 112 5.50 -10.37 14.86
N VAL A 113 6.62 -10.17 14.21
CA VAL A 113 6.84 -9.06 13.28
C VAL A 113 7.20 -9.64 11.93
N LEU A 114 6.48 -9.20 10.92
CA LEU A 114 6.79 -9.51 9.53
C LEU A 114 7.16 -8.23 8.81
N ALA A 115 8.25 -8.26 8.09
CA ALA A 115 8.65 -7.14 7.26
C ALA A 115 8.98 -7.64 5.87
N PHE A 116 8.51 -6.93 4.87
CA PHE A 116 8.74 -7.26 3.47
C PHE A 116 9.19 -6.02 2.72
N VAL A 117 10.01 -6.24 1.72
CA VAL A 117 10.36 -5.23 0.73
C VAL A 117 10.09 -5.80 -0.66
N GLY A 118 9.87 -4.95 -1.61
CA GLY A 118 9.61 -5.41 -2.96
C GLY A 118 9.53 -4.26 -3.95
N THR A 119 8.99 -4.59 -5.11
CA THR A 119 8.89 -3.67 -6.22
C THR A 119 7.45 -3.36 -6.54
N CYS A 120 7.21 -2.18 -7.08
CA CYS A 120 5.89 -1.75 -7.51
C CYS A 120 5.91 -1.28 -8.95
N THR A 121 4.78 -1.40 -9.60
CA THR A 121 4.50 -0.80 -10.90
C THR A 121 3.26 0.04 -10.77
N LYS A 122 3.34 1.29 -11.16
CA LYS A 122 2.18 2.17 -11.15
C LYS A 122 1.37 1.94 -12.42
N ALA A 123 0.09 1.75 -12.24
CA ALA A 123 -0.82 1.55 -13.36
C ALA A 123 -1.14 2.86 -14.08
#